data_0e2952d156cd6bca42858feb6e2782c0
#
_entry.id   0e2952d156cd6bca42858feb6e2782c0
#
_cell.length_a   1.000
_cell.length_b   1.000
_cell.length_c   1.000
_cell.angle_alpha   90.00
_cell.angle_beta   90.00
_cell.angle_gamma   90.00
#
_symmetry.space_group_name_H-M   'P 1'
#
loop_
_entity.id
_entity.type
_entity.pdbx_description
1 polymer ?
#
loop_
_entity_poly.entity_id
_entity_poly.type
_entity_poly.pdbx_seq_one_letter_code
_entity_poly.pdbx_strand_id
1 'polypeptide(L)'
;MRSARKFLALSAASLVAGGSAWATPHAGGIDFQAPATETARNVQAFHNEVLIIITVITIFVTALLIWVMIRYNKRANPVPKKFSHNTVIEILWTVVPVLILVWIAKGSFPLLYEQDVLPEQAREEEIVDIKVYGNMWFWD
;
A
#
# COMPACT_ATOMS: atom_id res chain seq x y z
N MET A 1 33.89 7.02 44.88
CA MET A 1 32.86 5.95 44.84
C MET A 1 31.40 6.43 44.62
N ARG A 2 30.98 7.61 45.09
CA ARG A 2 29.61 8.15 44.88
C ARG A 2 29.32 8.57 43.45
N SER A 3 30.28 9.07 42.67
CA SER A 3 30.08 9.48 41.26
C SER A 3 29.90 8.32 40.31
N ALA A 4 30.66 7.22 40.49
CA ALA A 4 30.52 6.02 39.64
C ALA A 4 29.11 5.36 39.80
N ARG A 5 28.56 5.39 41.00
CA ARG A 5 27.19 4.89 41.24
C ARG A 5 26.10 5.75 40.57
N LYS A 6 26.32 7.06 40.46
CA LYS A 6 25.40 7.96 39.77
C LYS A 6 25.49 7.77 38.24
N PHE A 7 26.65 7.55 37.69
CA PHE A 7 26.81 7.23 36.25
C PHE A 7 26.22 5.88 35.89
N LEU A 8 26.38 4.87 36.72
CA LEU A 8 25.78 3.53 36.52
C LEU A 8 24.22 3.61 36.62
N ALA A 9 23.69 4.39 37.53
CA ALA A 9 22.25 4.59 37.67
C ALA A 9 21.65 5.39 36.50
N LEU A 10 22.37 6.38 35.96
CA LEU A 10 21.93 7.15 34.79
C LEU A 10 21.94 6.33 33.52
N SER A 11 22.98 5.50 33.29
CA SER A 11 23.08 4.60 32.15
C SER A 11 22.07 3.45 32.22
N ALA A 12 21.74 2.95 33.41
CA ALA A 12 20.66 1.97 33.59
C ALA A 12 19.27 2.58 33.35
N ALA A 13 19.05 3.84 33.76
CA ALA A 13 17.80 4.56 33.50
C ALA A 13 17.59 4.87 32.02
N SER A 14 18.66 5.18 31.25
CA SER A 14 18.56 5.38 29.80
C SER A 14 18.31 4.08 29.02
N LEU A 15 18.75 2.94 29.52
CA LEU A 15 18.46 1.62 28.92
C LEU A 15 16.99 1.19 29.16
N VAL A 16 16.38 1.63 30.25
CA VAL A 16 14.97 1.34 30.55
C VAL A 16 14.01 2.35 29.89
N ALA A 17 14.51 3.57 29.64
CA ALA A 17 13.75 4.64 28.93
C ALA A 17 13.82 4.52 27.38
N GLY A 18 14.59 3.55 26.86
CA GLY A 18 14.47 3.12 25.48
C GLY A 18 13.07 2.55 25.29
N GLY A 19 12.10 3.41 24.96
CA GLY A 19 10.75 2.99 24.65
C GLY A 19 10.81 1.83 23.69
N SER A 20 10.18 0.75 24.03
CA SER A 20 9.95 -0.38 23.13
C SER A 20 9.48 0.19 21.81
N ALA A 21 10.27 -0.01 20.75
CA ALA A 21 9.82 0.32 19.40
C ALA A 21 8.48 -0.38 19.20
N TRP A 22 7.42 0.39 19.09
CA TRP A 22 6.05 -0.10 18.93
C TRP A 22 5.81 -0.74 17.54
N ALA A 23 6.89 -1.06 16.84
CA ALA A 23 6.92 -1.78 15.58
C ALA A 23 6.80 -3.31 15.77
N THR A 24 6.17 -3.78 16.86
CA THR A 24 5.93 -5.21 17.04
C THR A 24 4.74 -5.62 16.18
N PRO A 25 4.94 -6.55 15.23
CA PRO A 25 3.81 -7.13 14.50
C PRO A 25 2.88 -7.82 15.49
N HIS A 26 1.59 -7.47 15.43
CA HIS A 26 0.57 -8.16 16.22
C HIS A 26 -0.07 -9.26 15.39
N ALA A 27 -0.38 -10.38 16.02
CA ALA A 27 -1.00 -11.51 15.36
C ALA A 27 -2.36 -11.10 14.74
N GLY A 28 -2.56 -11.44 13.46
CA GLY A 28 -3.77 -11.11 12.73
C GLY A 28 -3.82 -9.68 12.16
N GLY A 29 -2.73 -8.93 12.19
CA GLY A 29 -2.61 -7.64 11.51
C GLY A 29 -2.71 -7.82 10.00
N ILE A 30 -3.79 -7.30 9.40
CA ILE A 30 -4.05 -7.37 7.95
C ILE A 30 -3.65 -6.04 7.27
N ASP A 31 -3.46 -4.98 8.06
CA ASP A 31 -3.20 -3.63 7.61
C ASP A 31 -1.77 -3.19 7.99
N PHE A 32 -1.36 -2.04 7.46
CA PHE A 32 -0.10 -1.41 7.82
C PHE A 32 -0.03 -1.04 9.29
N GLN A 33 1.18 -0.94 9.80
CA GLN A 33 1.43 -0.37 11.13
C GLN A 33 1.02 1.10 11.16
N ALA A 34 0.78 1.64 12.37
CA ALA A 34 0.46 3.04 12.55
C ALA A 34 1.56 3.93 11.93
N PRO A 35 1.22 4.86 11.03
CA PRO A 35 2.18 5.67 10.32
C PRO A 35 2.91 6.63 11.27
N ALA A 36 4.24 6.57 11.29
CA ALA A 36 5.07 7.45 12.10
C ALA A 36 5.43 8.77 11.39
N THR A 37 5.37 8.79 10.06
CA THR A 37 5.73 9.95 9.24
C THR A 37 4.53 10.42 8.40
N GLU A 38 4.61 11.65 7.87
CA GLU A 38 3.59 12.17 6.96
C GLU A 38 3.55 11.39 5.64
N THR A 39 4.72 11.08 5.08
CA THR A 39 4.85 10.24 3.89
C THR A 39 4.20 8.87 4.11
N ALA A 40 4.40 8.24 5.27
CA ALA A 40 3.76 6.96 5.58
C ALA A 40 2.22 7.10 5.65
N ARG A 41 1.68 8.23 6.16
CA ARG A 41 0.24 8.50 6.14
C ARG A 41 -0.30 8.64 4.71
N ASN A 42 0.43 9.34 3.85
CA ASN A 42 0.04 9.56 2.46
C ASN A 42 0.06 8.24 1.67
N VAL A 43 1.08 7.41 1.88
CA VAL A 43 1.17 6.04 1.31
C VAL A 43 0.00 5.18 1.75
N GLN A 44 -0.33 5.19 3.04
CA GLN A 44 -1.44 4.41 3.58
C GLN A 44 -2.80 4.90 3.05
N ALA A 45 -3.00 6.20 2.94
CA ALA A 45 -4.22 6.77 2.38
C ALA A 45 -4.41 6.35 0.91
N PHE A 46 -3.35 6.44 0.11
CA PHE A 46 -3.36 6.01 -1.29
C PHE A 46 -3.57 4.49 -1.43
N HIS A 47 -2.93 3.68 -0.57
CA HIS A 47 -3.16 2.24 -0.51
C HIS A 47 -4.64 1.91 -0.27
N ASN A 48 -5.28 2.57 0.69
CA ASN A 48 -6.68 2.35 1.00
C ASN A 48 -7.60 2.73 -0.17
N GLU A 49 -7.29 3.81 -0.89
CA GLU A 49 -8.01 4.20 -2.10
C GLU A 49 -7.91 3.11 -3.19
N VAL A 50 -6.71 2.63 -3.47
CA VAL A 50 -6.49 1.55 -4.43
C VAL A 50 -7.17 0.26 -3.97
N LEU A 51 -7.12 -0.06 -2.68
CA LEU A 51 -7.77 -1.24 -2.10
C LEU A 51 -9.30 -1.20 -2.30
N ILE A 52 -9.93 -0.03 -2.16
CA ILE A 52 -11.35 0.15 -2.44
C ILE A 52 -11.63 -0.12 -3.92
N ILE A 53 -10.84 0.44 -4.83
CA ILE A 53 -11.00 0.26 -6.28
C ILE A 53 -10.93 -1.23 -6.65
N ILE A 54 -9.88 -1.93 -6.23
CA ILE A 54 -9.72 -3.36 -6.56
C ILE A 54 -10.80 -4.23 -5.91
N THR A 55 -11.27 -3.87 -4.72
CA THR A 55 -12.36 -4.58 -4.04
C THR A 55 -13.67 -4.44 -4.83
N VAL A 56 -14.00 -3.23 -5.28
CA VAL A 56 -15.20 -2.97 -6.10
C VAL A 56 -15.14 -3.74 -7.42
N ILE A 57 -13.98 -3.73 -8.09
CA ILE A 57 -13.77 -4.49 -9.33
C ILE A 57 -13.95 -6.00 -9.07
N THR A 58 -13.36 -6.52 -8.00
CA THR A 58 -13.43 -7.93 -7.65
C THR A 58 -14.87 -8.36 -7.36
N ILE A 59 -15.61 -7.56 -6.59
CA ILE A 59 -17.03 -7.83 -6.31
C ILE A 59 -17.85 -7.81 -7.61
N PHE A 60 -17.64 -6.81 -8.46
CA PHE A 60 -18.33 -6.67 -9.74
C PHE A 60 -18.11 -7.88 -10.66
N VAL A 61 -16.84 -8.27 -10.86
CA VAL A 61 -16.50 -9.42 -11.70
C VAL A 61 -17.04 -10.72 -11.11
N THR A 62 -16.94 -10.91 -9.80
CA THR A 62 -17.49 -12.07 -9.11
C THR A 62 -19.00 -12.17 -9.28
N ALA A 63 -19.72 -11.04 -9.13
CA ALA A 63 -21.16 -10.97 -9.34
C ALA A 63 -21.54 -11.32 -10.78
N LEU A 64 -20.79 -10.83 -11.78
CA LEU A 64 -21.00 -11.20 -13.19
C LEU A 64 -20.79 -12.69 -13.43
N LEU A 65 -19.73 -13.29 -12.87
CA LEU A 65 -19.47 -14.72 -12.99
C LEU A 65 -20.61 -15.55 -12.38
N ILE A 66 -21.04 -15.20 -11.17
CA ILE A 66 -22.17 -15.86 -10.51
C ILE A 66 -23.44 -15.73 -11.36
N TRP A 67 -23.70 -14.51 -11.87
CA TRP A 67 -24.84 -14.28 -12.77
C TRP A 67 -24.80 -15.17 -13.99
N VAL A 68 -23.66 -15.27 -14.67
CA VAL A 68 -23.49 -16.12 -15.85
C VAL A 68 -23.70 -17.60 -15.49
N MET A 69 -23.13 -18.07 -14.37
CA MET A 69 -23.30 -19.47 -13.93
C MET A 69 -24.76 -19.82 -13.63
N ILE A 70 -25.51 -18.88 -13.02
CA ILE A 70 -26.91 -19.13 -12.66
C ILE A 70 -27.80 -19.00 -13.91
N ARG A 71 -27.58 -17.97 -14.73
CA ARG A 71 -28.53 -17.59 -15.81
C ARG A 71 -28.30 -18.36 -17.12
N TYR A 72 -27.05 -18.75 -17.38
CA TYR A 72 -26.64 -19.34 -18.68
C TYR A 72 -26.17 -20.79 -18.57
N ASN A 73 -26.56 -21.51 -17.53
CA ASN A 73 -26.32 -22.94 -17.45
C ASN A 73 -27.27 -23.74 -18.40
N LYS A 74 -26.92 -25.00 -18.67
CA LYS A 74 -27.67 -25.87 -19.58
C LYS A 74 -29.16 -26.06 -19.21
N ARG A 75 -29.51 -25.94 -17.92
CA ARG A 75 -30.87 -26.06 -17.43
C ARG A 75 -31.70 -24.82 -17.68
N ALA A 76 -31.08 -23.63 -17.43
CA ALA A 76 -31.73 -22.34 -17.57
C ALA A 76 -31.76 -21.85 -19.04
N ASN A 77 -30.81 -22.27 -19.86
CA ASN A 77 -30.68 -21.82 -21.24
C ASN A 77 -30.28 -23.01 -22.17
N PRO A 78 -31.24 -23.89 -22.50
CA PRO A 78 -30.99 -25.08 -23.31
C PRO A 78 -30.53 -24.77 -24.74
N VAL A 79 -30.96 -23.64 -25.31
CA VAL A 79 -30.62 -23.21 -26.67
C VAL A 79 -29.93 -21.87 -26.62
N PRO A 80 -28.59 -21.85 -26.60
CA PRO A 80 -27.84 -20.58 -26.51
C PRO A 80 -27.95 -19.77 -27.81
N LYS A 81 -28.11 -18.46 -27.68
CA LYS A 81 -28.03 -17.54 -28.82
C LYS A 81 -26.57 -17.38 -29.25
N LYS A 82 -26.31 -17.50 -30.53
CA LYS A 82 -24.99 -17.25 -31.12
C LYS A 82 -24.91 -15.76 -31.49
N PHE A 83 -24.15 -15.00 -30.73
CA PHE A 83 -23.72 -13.67 -31.12
C PHE A 83 -22.19 -13.62 -31.09
N SER A 84 -21.55 -12.94 -32.03
CA SER A 84 -20.09 -12.98 -32.19
C SER A 84 -19.39 -11.77 -31.57
N HIS A 85 -20.00 -10.60 -31.56
CA HIS A 85 -19.38 -9.38 -31.04
C HIS A 85 -20.43 -8.34 -30.63
N ASN A 86 -20.00 -7.40 -29.77
CA ASN A 86 -20.76 -6.21 -29.40
C ASN A 86 -19.79 -5.05 -29.18
N THR A 87 -19.68 -4.18 -30.17
CA THR A 87 -18.73 -3.05 -30.18
C THR A 87 -18.88 -2.12 -28.98
N VAL A 88 -20.09 -1.92 -28.46
CA VAL A 88 -20.31 -1.05 -27.29
C VAL A 88 -19.65 -1.66 -26.05
N ILE A 89 -19.85 -2.95 -25.83
CA ILE A 89 -19.24 -3.65 -24.70
C ILE A 89 -17.72 -3.66 -24.85
N GLU A 90 -17.20 -3.85 -26.07
CA GLU A 90 -15.76 -3.84 -26.36
C GLU A 90 -15.12 -2.50 -26.04
N ILE A 91 -15.75 -1.40 -26.41
CA ILE A 91 -15.31 -0.05 -26.04
C ILE A 91 -15.33 0.12 -24.51
N LEU A 92 -16.41 -0.30 -23.85
CA LEU A 92 -16.55 -0.16 -22.40
C LEU A 92 -15.46 -0.90 -21.64
N TRP A 93 -15.19 -2.19 -21.97
CA TRP A 93 -14.16 -2.94 -21.25
C TRP A 93 -12.73 -2.49 -21.54
N THR A 94 -12.52 -1.69 -22.59
CA THR A 94 -11.22 -1.05 -22.90
C THR A 94 -11.10 0.29 -22.19
N VAL A 95 -12.12 1.16 -22.31
CA VAL A 95 -12.06 2.53 -21.82
C VAL A 95 -12.12 2.58 -20.28
N VAL A 96 -13.00 1.78 -19.66
CA VAL A 96 -13.16 1.83 -18.20
C VAL A 96 -11.89 1.50 -17.46
N PRO A 97 -11.13 0.41 -17.75
CA PRO A 97 -9.84 0.17 -17.13
C PRO A 97 -8.81 1.29 -17.36
N VAL A 98 -8.78 1.87 -18.56
CA VAL A 98 -7.88 3.00 -18.84
C VAL A 98 -8.20 4.20 -17.94
N LEU A 99 -9.47 4.54 -17.77
CA LEU A 99 -9.88 5.62 -16.89
C LEU A 99 -9.51 5.34 -15.41
N ILE A 100 -9.64 4.11 -14.96
CA ILE A 100 -9.21 3.69 -13.63
C ILE A 100 -7.70 3.86 -13.48
N LEU A 101 -6.90 3.44 -14.48
CA LEU A 101 -5.45 3.62 -14.45
C LEU A 101 -5.04 5.11 -14.43
N VAL A 102 -5.72 5.96 -15.18
CA VAL A 102 -5.50 7.42 -15.16
C VAL A 102 -5.80 8.00 -13.78
N TRP A 103 -6.87 7.54 -13.14
CA TRP A 103 -7.22 7.93 -11.77
C TRP A 103 -6.13 7.54 -10.78
N ILE A 104 -5.68 6.28 -10.80
CA ILE A 104 -4.60 5.77 -9.95
C ILE A 104 -3.30 6.55 -10.20
N ALA A 105 -2.94 6.79 -11.45
CA ALA A 105 -1.75 7.55 -11.82
C ALA A 105 -1.76 8.98 -11.22
N LYS A 106 -2.91 9.65 -11.23
CA LYS A 106 -3.07 10.99 -10.64
C LYS A 106 -2.73 11.02 -9.15
N GLY A 107 -3.06 9.97 -8.39
CA GLY A 107 -2.71 9.85 -6.97
C GLY A 107 -1.26 9.37 -6.75
N SER A 108 -0.77 8.50 -7.63
CA SER A 108 0.55 7.87 -7.50
C SER A 108 1.70 8.82 -7.81
N PHE A 109 1.61 9.65 -8.85
CA PHE A 109 2.71 10.52 -9.26
C PHE A 109 3.13 11.54 -8.20
N PRO A 110 2.22 12.30 -7.57
CA PRO A 110 2.61 13.22 -6.49
C PRO A 110 3.30 12.50 -5.34
N LEU A 111 2.80 11.32 -4.97
CA LEU A 111 3.36 10.53 -3.89
C LEU A 111 4.78 10.03 -4.20
N LEU A 112 5.03 9.63 -5.46
CA LEU A 112 6.35 9.23 -5.93
C LEU A 112 7.36 10.38 -5.84
N TYR A 113 6.96 11.58 -6.32
CA TYR A 113 7.82 12.76 -6.28
C TYR A 113 8.06 13.26 -4.86
N GLU A 114 7.08 13.15 -3.96
CA GLU A 114 7.24 13.50 -2.53
C GLU A 114 8.31 12.64 -1.84
N GLN A 115 8.49 11.39 -2.26
CA GLN A 115 9.50 10.50 -1.70
C GLN A 115 10.93 10.79 -2.20
N ASP A 116 11.06 11.41 -3.38
CA ASP A 116 12.35 11.68 -4.01
C ASP A 116 12.95 13.04 -3.60
N VAL A 117 12.13 13.94 -3.06
CA VAL A 117 12.54 15.31 -2.73
C VAL A 117 12.70 15.45 -1.23
N LEU A 118 13.88 15.91 -0.79
CA LEU A 118 14.10 16.30 0.58
C LEU A 118 13.14 17.46 0.96
N PRO A 119 12.56 17.45 2.18
CA PRO A 119 11.73 18.55 2.63
C PRO A 119 12.51 19.88 2.54
N GLU A 120 11.92 20.91 1.93
CA GLU A 120 12.54 22.25 1.80
C GLU A 120 12.97 22.86 3.13
N GLN A 121 12.39 22.38 4.24
CA GLN A 121 12.68 22.84 5.60
C GLN A 121 13.81 22.02 6.27
N ALA A 122 14.31 20.95 5.66
CA ALA A 122 15.42 20.19 6.21
C ALA A 122 16.70 21.03 6.11
N ARG A 123 17.30 21.37 7.27
CA ARG A 123 18.61 22.02 7.29
C ARG A 123 19.67 20.98 6.90
N GLU A 124 20.71 21.42 6.21
CA GLU A 124 21.84 20.55 5.81
C GLU A 124 22.43 19.79 7.01
N GLU A 125 22.42 20.39 8.19
CA GLU A 125 22.92 19.79 9.45
C GLU A 125 21.99 18.66 10.00
N GLU A 126 20.75 18.59 9.53
CA GLU A 126 19.74 17.58 9.95
C GLU A 126 19.65 16.43 8.96
N ILE A 127 20.38 16.49 7.84
CA ILE A 127 20.35 15.48 6.79
C ILE A 127 21.40 14.42 7.13
N VAL A 128 20.97 13.18 7.29
CA VAL A 128 21.86 12.02 7.45
C VAL A 128 21.86 11.23 6.16
N ASP A 129 22.97 11.28 5.43
CA ASP A 129 23.16 10.46 4.23
C ASP A 129 23.62 9.06 4.61
N ILE A 130 22.81 8.06 4.31
CA ILE A 130 23.15 6.66 4.51
C ILE A 130 23.34 6.00 3.15
N LYS A 131 24.58 5.64 2.83
CA LYS A 131 24.91 4.92 1.62
C LYS A 131 24.89 3.43 1.88
N VAL A 132 23.97 2.73 1.26
CA VAL A 132 23.82 1.28 1.42
C VAL A 132 24.32 0.57 0.18
N TYR A 133 25.22 -0.40 0.35
CA TYR A 133 25.70 -1.25 -0.73
C TYR A 133 24.99 -2.61 -0.70
N GLY A 134 24.30 -2.93 -1.79
CA GLY A 134 23.69 -4.24 -1.96
C GLY A 134 24.73 -5.22 -2.53
N ASN A 135 25.06 -6.23 -1.77
CA ASN A 135 25.91 -7.33 -2.19
C ASN A 135 25.07 -8.60 -2.34
N MET A 136 25.65 -9.64 -2.97
CA MET A 136 25.02 -10.94 -3.04
C MET A 136 24.91 -11.52 -1.62
N TRP A 137 23.69 -11.64 -1.09
CA TRP A 137 23.33 -12.18 0.22
C TRP A 137 23.50 -11.26 1.45
N PHE A 138 24.03 -10.05 1.33
CA PHE A 138 24.16 -9.11 2.44
C PHE A 138 24.15 -7.63 1.99
N TRP A 139 23.94 -6.74 2.95
CA TRP A 139 23.95 -5.30 2.78
C TRP A 139 25.02 -4.68 3.67
N ASP A 140 25.80 -3.71 3.16
CA ASP A 140 26.77 -2.90 3.90
C ASP A 140 26.28 -1.46 4.00
#